data_47fc22628b2482df30abcef91c843d21
#
_entry.id   47fc22628b2482df30abcef91c843d21
#
_cell.length_a   1.000
_cell.length_b   1.000
_cell.length_c   1.000
_cell.angle_alpha   90.00
_cell.angle_beta   90.00
_cell.angle_gamma   90.00
#
_symmetry.space_group_name_H-M   'P 1'
#
loop_
_entity.id
_entity.type
_entity.pdbx_description
1 polymer ?
#
loop_
_entity_poly.entity_id
_entity_poly.type
_entity_poly.pdbx_seq_one_letter_code
_entity_poly.pdbx_strand_id
1 'polypeptide(L)'
;MIYVMSDIHGQKRRFDSVVKQINLQPEDTLYVLGDVIDRNPDGIKILRQIMAMSNAKMLLGNHELMMMNALYYPPPEDEEWPEYYYERKQSLWYRNGGEITHNYLKHIKNTVRQEIFEYLEKLPVNMEITVNGRQFILTHAAPAELYETYGRKYECERDFAVWMRFDSFPVLEDCTVIFGHTPTIRFQYDNPMAIWDAKSWIGIDCGCMLPEKGDPWSGALGRLSCLRLDDMQVFYSEEPQYDNLKESEEQHYG
;
A
#
# COMPACT_ATOMS: atom_id res chain seq x y z
N MET A 1 1.54 -12.35 17.54
CA MET A 1 1.54 -10.88 17.35
C MET A 1 0.79 -10.51 16.06
N ILE A 2 0.24 -9.30 16.01
CA ILE A 2 -0.47 -8.79 14.85
C ILE A 2 0.27 -7.57 14.31
N TYR A 3 0.71 -7.64 13.06
CA TYR A 3 1.48 -6.60 12.38
C TYR A 3 0.68 -6.02 11.22
N VAL A 4 0.80 -4.72 10.97
CA VAL A 4 0.10 -4.02 9.88
C VAL A 4 1.08 -3.12 9.13
N MET A 5 1.13 -3.21 7.80
CA MET A 5 1.90 -2.32 6.91
C MET A 5 1.10 -1.95 5.66
N SER A 6 1.52 -0.92 4.95
CA SER A 6 0.81 -0.41 3.75
C SER A 6 1.77 0.27 2.77
N ASP A 7 1.31 0.48 1.53
CA ASP A 7 1.93 1.37 0.54
C ASP A 7 3.41 1.07 0.26
N ILE A 8 3.71 -0.21 -0.03
CA ILE A 8 5.08 -0.71 -0.24
C ILE A 8 5.64 -0.25 -1.59
N HIS A 9 4.79 -0.18 -2.63
CA HIS A 9 5.11 0.34 -3.94
C HIS A 9 6.41 -0.22 -4.54
N GLY A 10 6.59 -1.54 -4.51
CA GLY A 10 7.73 -2.21 -5.12
C GLY A 10 9.09 -1.97 -4.45
N GLN A 11 9.14 -1.36 -3.28
CA GLN A 11 10.35 -1.09 -2.51
C GLN A 11 10.82 -2.34 -1.75
N LYS A 12 11.32 -3.32 -2.50
CA LYS A 12 11.74 -4.64 -1.99
C LYS A 12 12.73 -4.55 -0.83
N ARG A 13 13.69 -3.65 -0.91
CA ARG A 13 14.69 -3.46 0.14
C ARG A 13 14.06 -2.97 1.45
N ARG A 14 13.15 -1.98 1.37
CA ARG A 14 12.43 -1.47 2.54
C ARG A 14 11.52 -2.55 3.13
N PHE A 15 10.83 -3.31 2.27
CA PHE A 15 10.01 -4.45 2.69
C PHE A 15 10.84 -5.51 3.42
N ASP A 16 11.97 -5.94 2.86
CA ASP A 16 12.84 -6.94 3.48
C ASP A 16 13.43 -6.46 4.81
N SER A 17 13.80 -5.17 4.90
CA SER A 17 14.29 -4.56 6.14
C SER A 17 13.25 -4.68 7.26
N VAL A 18 11.98 -4.32 6.98
CA VAL A 18 10.91 -4.41 7.97
C VAL A 18 10.59 -5.86 8.33
N VAL A 19 10.45 -6.74 7.33
CA VAL A 19 10.17 -8.17 7.58
C VAL A 19 11.27 -8.81 8.43
N LYS A 20 12.53 -8.45 8.23
CA LYS A 20 13.65 -8.91 9.06
C LYS A 20 13.54 -8.40 10.48
N GLN A 21 13.18 -7.12 10.69
CA GLN A 21 13.06 -6.53 12.03
C GLN A 21 11.93 -7.15 12.85
N ILE A 22 10.75 -7.37 12.24
CA ILE A 22 9.61 -7.96 12.93
C ILE A 22 9.80 -9.46 13.23
N ASN A 23 10.70 -10.13 12.49
CA ASN A 23 11.02 -11.55 12.67
C ASN A 23 9.75 -12.43 12.81
N LEU A 24 8.86 -12.30 11.83
CA LEU A 24 7.50 -12.86 11.83
C LEU A 24 7.52 -14.37 12.13
N GLN A 25 6.83 -14.79 13.21
CA GLN A 25 6.71 -16.17 13.60
C GLN A 25 5.49 -16.84 12.94
N PRO A 26 5.42 -18.20 12.87
CA PRO A 26 4.28 -18.89 12.25
C PRO A 26 2.91 -18.56 12.86
N GLU A 27 2.86 -18.24 14.14
CA GLU A 27 1.67 -17.84 14.90
C GLU A 27 1.31 -16.37 14.77
N ASP A 28 2.20 -15.54 14.23
CA ASP A 28 1.95 -14.13 14.00
C ASP A 28 1.09 -13.94 12.74
N THR A 29 0.45 -12.79 12.63
CA THR A 29 -0.27 -12.41 11.42
C THR A 29 0.22 -11.07 10.91
N LEU A 30 0.54 -10.99 9.62
CA LEU A 30 0.87 -9.78 8.91
C LEU A 30 -0.33 -9.33 8.06
N TYR A 31 -0.83 -8.12 8.30
CA TYR A 31 -1.80 -7.46 7.43
C TYR A 31 -1.10 -6.45 6.53
N VAL A 32 -1.39 -6.51 5.22
CA VAL A 32 -0.90 -5.55 4.21
C VAL A 32 -2.10 -4.81 3.63
N LEU A 33 -2.18 -3.50 3.86
CA LEU A 33 -3.36 -2.71 3.53
C LEU A 33 -3.42 -2.26 2.05
N GLY A 34 -2.75 -2.95 1.14
CA GLY A 34 -2.73 -2.64 -0.29
C GLY A 34 -1.53 -1.81 -0.74
N ASP A 35 -1.53 -1.43 -2.01
CA ASP A 35 -0.51 -0.65 -2.70
C ASP A 35 0.90 -1.27 -2.61
N VAL A 36 0.96 -2.56 -2.92
CA VAL A 36 2.21 -3.33 -2.98
C VAL A 36 2.97 -3.09 -4.27
N ILE A 37 2.23 -2.91 -5.37
CA ILE A 37 2.75 -2.77 -6.74
C ILE A 37 2.99 -1.31 -7.14
N ASP A 38 3.50 -1.12 -8.35
CA ASP A 38 3.73 0.16 -9.03
C ASP A 38 4.87 1.02 -8.46
N ARG A 39 5.26 2.01 -9.23
CA ARG A 39 6.26 3.04 -8.93
C ARG A 39 7.70 2.51 -8.85
N ASN A 40 7.93 1.30 -8.34
CA ASN A 40 9.23 0.65 -8.26
C ASN A 40 9.19 -0.79 -8.82
N PRO A 41 10.34 -1.37 -9.22
CA PRO A 41 10.35 -2.55 -10.10
C PRO A 41 9.95 -3.88 -9.44
N ASP A 42 10.00 -3.97 -8.12
CA ASP A 42 9.85 -5.27 -7.44
C ASP A 42 8.44 -5.55 -6.90
N GLY A 43 7.44 -4.73 -7.27
CA GLY A 43 6.07 -4.85 -6.77
C GLY A 43 5.48 -6.25 -6.93
N ILE A 44 5.57 -6.82 -8.13
CA ILE A 44 5.06 -8.19 -8.39
C ILE A 44 5.87 -9.25 -7.63
N LYS A 45 7.16 -9.05 -7.40
CA LYS A 45 7.95 -9.98 -6.59
C LYS A 45 7.52 -9.97 -5.13
N ILE A 46 7.27 -8.78 -4.57
CA ILE A 46 6.77 -8.61 -3.20
C ILE A 46 5.36 -9.20 -3.08
N LEU A 47 4.47 -8.88 -4.02
CA LEU A 47 3.11 -9.42 -4.06
C LEU A 47 3.13 -10.95 -4.03
N ARG A 48 3.94 -11.59 -4.88
CA ARG A 48 4.08 -13.06 -4.89
C ARG A 48 4.68 -13.62 -3.61
N GLN A 49 5.57 -12.87 -2.94
CA GLN A 49 6.08 -13.26 -1.63
C GLN A 49 4.95 -13.25 -0.60
N ILE A 50 4.12 -12.19 -0.56
CA ILE A 50 2.94 -12.08 0.31
C ILE A 50 1.95 -13.21 0.03
N MET A 51 1.64 -13.49 -1.24
CA MET A 51 0.76 -14.60 -1.65
C MET A 51 1.23 -15.97 -1.15
N ALA A 52 2.55 -16.17 -1.02
CA ALA A 52 3.15 -17.42 -0.55
C ALA A 52 3.20 -17.56 0.98
N MET A 53 2.95 -16.48 1.73
CA MET A 53 2.97 -16.46 3.19
C MET A 53 1.61 -16.90 3.74
N SER A 54 1.55 -18.05 4.42
CA SER A 54 0.30 -18.59 5.00
C SER A 54 -0.29 -17.72 6.11
N ASN A 55 0.54 -16.87 6.73
CA ASN A 55 0.18 -15.96 7.82
C ASN A 55 0.17 -14.48 7.42
N ALA A 56 0.16 -14.19 6.12
CA ALA A 56 -0.11 -12.84 5.61
C ALA A 56 -1.55 -12.75 5.07
N LYS A 57 -2.17 -11.60 5.30
CA LYS A 57 -3.47 -11.21 4.74
C LYS A 57 -3.32 -9.84 4.09
N MET A 58 -3.93 -9.68 2.92
CA MET A 58 -3.83 -8.44 2.15
C MET A 58 -5.22 -7.85 1.92
N LEU A 59 -5.30 -6.53 1.89
CA LEU A 59 -6.45 -5.76 1.40
C LEU A 59 -6.16 -5.26 -0.02
N LEU A 60 -7.23 -4.96 -0.74
CA LEU A 60 -7.13 -4.30 -2.05
C LEU A 60 -6.70 -2.84 -1.86
N GLY A 61 -5.63 -2.42 -2.56
CA GLY A 61 -5.27 -1.02 -2.72
C GLY A 61 -5.75 -0.44 -4.05
N ASN A 62 -5.70 0.88 -4.20
CA ASN A 62 -6.11 1.50 -5.46
C ASN A 62 -5.15 1.18 -6.62
N HIS A 63 -3.88 0.90 -6.35
CA HIS A 63 -2.92 0.49 -7.38
C HIS A 63 -3.22 -0.90 -7.93
N GLU A 64 -3.54 -1.85 -7.08
CA GLU A 64 -4.04 -3.16 -7.50
C GLU A 64 -5.35 -3.02 -8.29
N LEU A 65 -6.30 -2.21 -7.83
CA LEU A 65 -7.57 -1.98 -8.53
C LEU A 65 -7.36 -1.33 -9.91
N MET A 66 -6.46 -0.34 -10.02
CA MET A 66 -6.11 0.26 -11.33
C MET A 66 -5.57 -0.79 -12.30
N MET A 67 -4.67 -1.65 -11.86
CA MET A 67 -4.14 -2.76 -12.67
C MET A 67 -5.24 -3.72 -13.11
N MET A 68 -6.14 -4.12 -12.19
CA MET A 68 -7.27 -5.00 -12.48
C MET A 68 -8.22 -4.38 -13.51
N ASN A 69 -8.55 -3.10 -13.36
CA ASN A 69 -9.40 -2.36 -14.30
C ASN A 69 -8.76 -2.22 -15.69
N ALA A 70 -7.44 -2.12 -15.76
CA ALA A 70 -6.72 -1.97 -17.01
C ALA A 70 -6.48 -3.28 -17.77
N LEU A 71 -6.40 -4.44 -17.07
CA LEU A 71 -5.90 -5.68 -17.67
C LEU A 71 -6.79 -6.90 -17.46
N TYR A 72 -7.73 -6.87 -16.51
CA TYR A 72 -8.46 -8.07 -16.10
C TYR A 72 -9.98 -7.91 -16.18
N TYR A 73 -10.55 -6.85 -15.61
CA TYR A 73 -12.00 -6.66 -15.62
C TYR A 73 -12.49 -6.26 -17.02
N PRO A 74 -13.61 -6.85 -17.48
CA PRO A 74 -14.26 -6.41 -18.71
C PRO A 74 -14.82 -4.98 -18.53
N PRO A 75 -15.02 -4.25 -19.63
CA PRO A 75 -15.76 -3.00 -19.58
C PRO A 75 -17.23 -3.26 -19.19
N PRO A 76 -17.95 -2.26 -18.67
CA PRO A 76 -19.39 -2.35 -18.46
C PRO A 76 -20.12 -2.84 -19.71
N GLU A 77 -21.23 -3.58 -19.55
CA GLU A 77 -22.00 -4.14 -20.67
C GLU A 77 -22.58 -3.07 -21.62
N ASP A 78 -22.81 -1.87 -21.09
CA ASP A 78 -23.33 -0.70 -21.82
C ASP A 78 -22.22 0.24 -22.35
N GLU A 79 -20.94 -0.15 -22.25
CA GLU A 79 -19.83 0.64 -22.79
C GLU A 79 -19.82 0.61 -24.32
N GLU A 80 -20.10 1.75 -24.94
CA GLU A 80 -20.17 1.88 -26.40
C GLU A 80 -18.80 1.75 -27.08
N TRP A 81 -17.71 2.07 -26.34
CA TRP A 81 -16.35 2.11 -26.87
C TRP A 81 -15.37 1.30 -25.98
N PRO A 82 -15.42 -0.05 -26.01
CA PRO A 82 -14.60 -0.90 -25.15
C PRO A 82 -13.08 -0.64 -25.25
N GLU A 83 -12.58 -0.38 -26.46
CA GLU A 83 -11.15 -0.07 -26.67
C GLU A 83 -10.75 1.23 -25.96
N TYR A 84 -11.56 2.27 -26.09
CA TYR A 84 -11.36 3.56 -25.41
C TYR A 84 -11.47 3.42 -23.89
N TYR A 85 -12.35 2.56 -23.40
CA TYR A 85 -12.43 2.23 -21.97
C TYR A 85 -11.09 1.70 -21.44
N TYR A 86 -10.52 0.69 -22.09
CA TYR A 86 -9.23 0.13 -21.70
C TYR A 86 -8.08 1.14 -21.81
N GLU A 87 -8.01 1.93 -22.86
CA GLU A 87 -7.02 3.00 -23.02
C GLU A 87 -7.08 4.01 -21.86
N ARG A 88 -8.28 4.41 -21.47
CA ARG A 88 -8.52 5.33 -20.36
C ARG A 88 -8.08 4.73 -19.02
N LYS A 89 -8.45 3.48 -18.73
CA LYS A 89 -8.04 2.77 -17.49
C LYS A 89 -6.53 2.56 -17.44
N GLN A 90 -5.91 2.16 -18.53
CA GLN A 90 -4.47 2.00 -18.63
C GLN A 90 -3.73 3.34 -18.48
N SER A 91 -4.21 4.40 -19.12
CA SER A 91 -3.67 5.76 -18.99
C SER A 91 -3.72 6.27 -17.54
N LEU A 92 -4.83 6.02 -16.83
CA LEU A 92 -4.93 6.33 -15.40
C LEU A 92 -3.87 5.58 -14.60
N TRP A 93 -3.75 4.28 -14.80
CA TRP A 93 -2.79 3.44 -14.11
C TRP A 93 -1.33 3.86 -14.39
N TYR A 94 -0.98 4.15 -15.64
CA TYR A 94 0.36 4.59 -16.02
C TYR A 94 0.75 5.93 -15.40
N ARG A 95 -0.18 6.91 -15.35
CA ARG A 95 0.05 8.19 -14.66
C ARG A 95 0.32 8.03 -13.17
N ASN A 96 -0.11 6.91 -12.58
CA ASN A 96 0.14 6.56 -11.19
C ASN A 96 1.35 5.63 -11.00
N GLY A 97 2.15 5.39 -12.06
CA GLY A 97 3.40 4.61 -11.99
C GLY A 97 3.24 3.13 -12.33
N GLY A 98 2.12 2.72 -12.95
CA GLY A 98 1.82 1.34 -13.28
C GLY A 98 2.60 0.76 -14.47
N GLU A 99 3.24 1.59 -15.28
CA GLU A 99 3.98 1.13 -16.47
C GLU A 99 5.07 0.11 -16.11
N ILE A 100 5.77 0.29 -14.99
CA ILE A 100 6.83 -0.61 -14.54
C ILE A 100 6.27 -2.00 -14.20
N THR A 101 5.12 -2.04 -13.53
CA THR A 101 4.40 -3.28 -13.22
C THR A 101 3.91 -3.97 -14.50
N HIS A 102 3.30 -3.22 -15.42
CA HIS A 102 2.84 -3.77 -16.69
C HIS A 102 3.98 -4.36 -17.50
N ASN A 103 5.13 -3.68 -17.58
CA ASN A 103 6.31 -4.20 -18.26
C ASN A 103 6.81 -5.50 -17.63
N TYR A 104 6.80 -5.63 -16.31
CA TYR A 104 7.12 -6.88 -15.63
C TYR A 104 6.14 -8.01 -16.00
N LEU A 105 4.82 -7.73 -15.98
CA LEU A 105 3.77 -8.71 -16.29
C LEU A 105 3.87 -9.25 -17.71
N LYS A 106 4.36 -8.48 -18.69
CA LYS A 106 4.58 -8.93 -20.07
C LYS A 106 5.61 -10.04 -20.17
N HIS A 107 6.54 -10.15 -19.20
CA HIS A 107 7.67 -11.09 -19.24
C HIS A 107 7.47 -12.32 -18.34
N ILE A 108 6.36 -12.44 -17.61
CA ILE A 108 6.04 -13.63 -16.81
C ILE A 108 5.05 -14.54 -17.54
N LYS A 109 5.01 -15.82 -17.13
CA LYS A 109 4.09 -16.81 -17.70
C LYS A 109 2.62 -16.40 -17.47
N ASN A 110 1.77 -16.66 -18.46
CA ASN A 110 0.33 -16.36 -18.37
C ASN A 110 -0.34 -17.03 -17.16
N THR A 111 0.06 -18.26 -16.80
CA THR A 111 -0.45 -18.95 -15.61
C THR A 111 -0.16 -18.19 -14.33
N VAL A 112 1.06 -17.67 -14.17
CA VAL A 112 1.45 -16.86 -12.99
C VAL A 112 0.69 -15.53 -12.96
N ARG A 113 0.48 -14.91 -14.13
CA ARG A 113 -0.32 -13.68 -14.24
C ARG A 113 -1.78 -13.93 -13.84
N GLN A 114 -2.34 -15.04 -14.30
CA GLN A 114 -3.70 -15.44 -13.95
C GLN A 114 -3.84 -15.70 -12.44
N GLU A 115 -2.91 -16.42 -11.83
CA GLU A 115 -2.87 -16.65 -10.37
C GLU A 115 -2.86 -15.32 -9.57
N ILE A 116 -2.10 -14.31 -10.06
CA ILE A 116 -2.08 -12.98 -9.44
C ILE A 116 -3.46 -12.31 -9.53
N PHE A 117 -4.08 -12.30 -10.70
CA PHE A 117 -5.40 -11.68 -10.89
C PHE A 117 -6.47 -12.36 -10.04
N GLU A 118 -6.51 -13.71 -10.02
CA GLU A 118 -7.44 -14.48 -9.20
C GLU A 118 -7.25 -14.26 -7.69
N TYR A 119 -6.02 -13.99 -7.26
CA TYR A 119 -5.73 -13.61 -5.88
C TYR A 119 -6.27 -12.21 -5.57
N LEU A 120 -5.96 -11.23 -6.41
CA LEU A 120 -6.37 -9.84 -6.21
C LEU A 120 -7.89 -9.66 -6.26
N GLU A 121 -8.58 -10.41 -7.12
CA GLU A 121 -10.05 -10.38 -7.25
C GLU A 121 -10.76 -10.76 -5.94
N LYS A 122 -10.14 -11.60 -5.11
CA LYS A 122 -10.69 -12.09 -3.83
C LYS A 122 -10.35 -11.20 -2.65
N LEU A 123 -9.53 -10.16 -2.85
CA LEU A 123 -9.11 -9.30 -1.75
C LEU A 123 -10.29 -8.47 -1.23
N PRO A 124 -10.49 -8.43 0.10
CA PRO A 124 -11.44 -7.52 0.72
C PRO A 124 -10.90 -6.09 0.70
N VAL A 125 -11.79 -5.11 0.85
CA VAL A 125 -11.44 -3.68 0.93
C VAL A 125 -11.20 -3.21 2.36
N ASN A 126 -11.76 -3.91 3.35
CA ASN A 126 -11.47 -3.72 4.77
C ASN A 126 -11.63 -5.01 5.58
N MET A 127 -11.06 -5.05 6.76
CA MET A 127 -11.19 -6.14 7.73
C MET A 127 -11.34 -5.58 9.13
N GLU A 128 -12.23 -6.20 9.91
CA GLU A 128 -12.36 -5.93 11.34
C GLU A 128 -11.59 -6.98 12.14
N ILE A 129 -10.85 -6.53 13.12
CA ILE A 129 -10.09 -7.41 14.02
C ILE A 129 -10.14 -6.91 15.45
N THR A 130 -9.98 -7.81 16.41
CA THR A 130 -9.87 -7.46 17.83
C THR A 130 -8.51 -7.91 18.36
N VAL A 131 -7.75 -6.98 18.95
CA VAL A 131 -6.46 -7.26 19.57
C VAL A 131 -6.48 -6.74 21.00
N ASN A 132 -6.23 -7.60 21.97
CA ASN A 132 -6.25 -7.28 23.40
C ASN A 132 -7.54 -6.53 23.86
N GLY A 133 -8.69 -6.90 23.27
CA GLY A 133 -9.99 -6.28 23.59
C GLY A 133 -10.26 -4.94 22.89
N ARG A 134 -9.31 -4.40 22.13
CA ARG A 134 -9.49 -3.19 21.31
C ARG A 134 -9.91 -3.58 19.90
N GLN A 135 -10.92 -2.90 19.37
CA GLN A 135 -11.42 -3.12 18.01
C GLN A 135 -10.67 -2.25 17.01
N PHE A 136 -10.26 -2.86 15.87
CA PHE A 136 -9.60 -2.18 14.77
C PHE A 136 -10.35 -2.47 13.47
N ILE A 137 -10.49 -1.44 12.64
CA ILE A 137 -10.86 -1.56 11.23
C ILE A 137 -9.61 -1.31 10.40
N LEU A 138 -9.20 -2.31 9.66
CA LEU A 138 -8.08 -2.22 8.71
C LEU A 138 -8.65 -1.90 7.33
N THR A 139 -8.16 -0.84 6.69
CA THR A 139 -8.60 -0.42 5.35
C THR A 139 -7.45 0.18 4.57
N HIS A 140 -7.57 0.21 3.23
CA HIS A 140 -6.56 0.92 2.45
C HIS A 140 -6.70 2.43 2.61
N ALA A 141 -7.88 3.00 2.36
CA ALA A 141 -8.12 4.45 2.44
C ALA A 141 -9.25 4.82 3.41
N ALA A 142 -10.40 4.15 3.35
CA ALA A 142 -11.55 4.42 4.22
C ALA A 142 -12.34 3.14 4.50
N PRO A 143 -12.96 3.00 5.69
CA PRO A 143 -13.92 1.93 5.94
C PRO A 143 -15.10 2.00 4.97
N ALA A 144 -15.40 0.88 4.33
CA ALA A 144 -16.42 0.77 3.31
C ALA A 144 -17.81 1.19 3.82
N GLU A 145 -18.10 0.96 5.09
CA GLU A 145 -19.36 1.30 5.77
C GLU A 145 -19.65 2.81 5.78
N LEU A 146 -18.61 3.64 5.59
CA LEU A 146 -18.75 5.10 5.50
C LEU A 146 -19.19 5.59 4.11
N TYR A 147 -19.30 4.69 3.12
CA TYR A 147 -19.65 5.03 1.73
C TYR A 147 -20.95 5.79 1.61
N GLU A 148 -22.02 5.34 2.27
CA GLU A 148 -23.34 5.99 2.22
C GLU A 148 -23.29 7.46 2.67
N THR A 149 -22.41 7.79 3.61
CA THR A 149 -22.31 9.15 4.17
C THR A 149 -21.34 10.03 3.38
N TYR A 150 -20.21 9.47 2.93
CA TYR A 150 -19.09 10.25 2.38
C TYR A 150 -18.76 9.90 0.92
N GLY A 151 -19.35 8.84 0.39
CA GLY A 151 -18.96 8.24 -0.89
C GLY A 151 -19.56 8.83 -2.16
N ARG A 152 -20.40 9.87 -2.10
CA ARG A 152 -21.21 10.40 -3.23
C ARG A 152 -20.45 10.68 -4.54
N LYS A 153 -19.13 10.92 -4.47
CA LYS A 153 -18.28 11.19 -5.66
C LYS A 153 -17.64 9.93 -6.26
N TYR A 154 -17.82 8.77 -5.64
CA TYR A 154 -17.25 7.49 -6.06
C TYR A 154 -18.33 6.63 -6.72
N GLU A 155 -17.93 5.79 -7.68
CA GLU A 155 -18.86 4.94 -8.43
C GLU A 155 -19.49 3.85 -7.55
N CYS A 156 -18.72 3.33 -6.58
CA CYS A 156 -19.17 2.30 -5.66
C CYS A 156 -18.38 2.32 -4.34
N GLU A 157 -18.84 1.51 -3.38
CA GLU A 157 -18.21 1.29 -2.08
C GLU A 157 -16.75 0.86 -2.20
N ARG A 158 -16.42 -0.03 -3.13
CA ARG A 158 -15.04 -0.49 -3.38
C ARG A 158 -14.13 0.66 -3.78
N ASP A 159 -14.57 1.49 -4.72
CA ASP A 159 -13.79 2.65 -5.16
C ASP A 159 -13.61 3.65 -4.02
N PHE A 160 -14.66 3.89 -3.24
CA PHE A 160 -14.56 4.73 -2.06
C PHE A 160 -13.53 4.19 -1.07
N ALA A 161 -13.57 2.91 -0.74
CA ALA A 161 -12.70 2.29 0.26
C ALA A 161 -11.21 2.34 -0.10
N VAL A 162 -10.87 2.41 -1.40
CA VAL A 162 -9.48 2.45 -1.86
C VAL A 162 -8.98 3.82 -2.32
N TRP A 163 -9.89 4.81 -2.52
CA TRP A 163 -9.52 6.13 -3.04
C TRP A 163 -9.82 7.31 -2.13
N MET A 164 -10.62 7.10 -1.06
CA MET A 164 -11.06 8.20 -0.21
C MET A 164 -9.88 8.90 0.47
N ARG A 165 -9.95 10.23 0.49
CA ARG A 165 -9.07 11.09 1.29
C ARG A 165 -9.94 12.05 2.07
N PHE A 166 -9.86 11.94 3.39
CA PHE A 166 -10.58 12.83 4.30
C PHE A 166 -9.81 14.13 4.51
N ASP A 167 -10.51 15.26 4.41
CA ASP A 167 -10.00 16.55 4.89
C ASP A 167 -10.23 16.69 6.40
N SER A 168 -11.27 16.01 6.91
CA SER A 168 -11.59 15.91 8.34
C SER A 168 -12.12 14.52 8.63
N PHE A 169 -11.51 13.83 9.56
CA PHE A 169 -11.85 12.45 9.89
C PHE A 169 -13.13 12.39 10.75
N PRO A 170 -14.09 11.51 10.43
CA PRO A 170 -15.25 11.28 11.28
C PRO A 170 -14.84 10.68 12.63
N VAL A 171 -15.54 11.03 13.68
CA VAL A 171 -15.33 10.43 15.01
C VAL A 171 -15.98 9.05 15.04
N LEU A 172 -15.19 8.04 15.43
CA LEU A 172 -15.64 6.67 15.66
C LEU A 172 -15.44 6.35 17.14
N GLU A 173 -16.52 5.93 17.83
CA GLU A 173 -16.49 5.85 19.30
C GLU A 173 -15.81 4.57 19.81
N ASP A 174 -16.07 3.41 19.21
CA ASP A 174 -15.69 2.11 19.79
C ASP A 174 -14.59 1.36 18.99
N CYS A 175 -14.03 1.97 17.96
CA CYS A 175 -13.00 1.34 17.14
C CYS A 175 -11.89 2.31 16.72
N THR A 176 -10.78 1.73 16.28
CA THR A 176 -9.66 2.48 15.68
C THR A 176 -9.48 2.04 14.25
N VAL A 177 -9.51 2.98 13.30
CA VAL A 177 -9.20 2.73 11.90
C VAL A 177 -7.70 2.82 11.68
N ILE A 178 -7.14 1.82 11.01
CA ILE A 178 -5.76 1.86 10.50
C ILE A 178 -5.81 1.92 8.98
N PHE A 179 -5.16 2.93 8.40
CA PHE A 179 -5.23 3.20 6.98
C PHE A 179 -3.89 3.63 6.37
N GLY A 180 -3.75 3.44 5.07
CA GLY A 180 -2.63 3.86 4.22
C GLY A 180 -3.02 4.97 3.24
N HIS A 181 -2.64 4.80 1.95
CA HIS A 181 -3.08 5.61 0.80
C HIS A 181 -2.70 7.09 0.82
N THR A 182 -2.84 7.74 1.95
CA THR A 182 -2.56 9.17 2.10
C THR A 182 -1.31 9.36 2.96
N PRO A 183 -0.20 9.82 2.36
CA PRO A 183 1.04 10.00 3.11
C PRO A 183 0.86 10.89 4.34
N THR A 184 1.38 10.43 5.47
CA THR A 184 1.19 11.05 6.80
C THR A 184 1.70 12.47 6.90
N ILE A 185 2.60 12.90 6.01
CA ILE A 185 3.02 14.31 5.88
C ILE A 185 1.84 15.26 5.65
N ARG A 186 0.69 14.77 5.14
CA ARG A 186 -0.52 15.60 4.97
C ARG A 186 -1.20 15.94 6.28
N PHE A 187 -0.91 15.21 7.35
CA PHE A 187 -1.59 15.33 8.65
C PHE A 187 -0.70 15.90 9.75
N GLN A 188 0.62 15.87 9.56
CA GLN A 188 1.59 16.32 10.58
C GLN A 188 2.84 16.92 9.92
N TYR A 189 3.32 18.04 10.48
CA TYR A 189 4.50 18.75 9.99
C TYR A 189 5.74 18.54 10.87
N ASP A 190 5.55 18.31 12.17
CA ASP A 190 6.66 18.20 13.12
C ASP A 190 7.45 16.89 12.98
N ASN A 191 6.77 15.81 12.56
CA ASN A 191 7.38 14.52 12.29
C ASN A 191 6.81 13.91 11.00
N PRO A 192 7.07 14.53 9.85
CA PRO A 192 6.57 14.04 8.58
C PRO A 192 7.09 12.62 8.31
N MET A 193 6.31 11.83 7.59
CA MET A 193 6.65 10.43 7.26
C MET A 193 6.87 9.51 8.49
N ALA A 194 6.29 9.86 9.64
CA ALA A 194 6.07 8.95 10.77
C ALA A 194 4.60 8.53 10.82
N ILE A 195 4.29 7.44 11.51
CA ILE A 195 2.90 7.06 11.77
C ILE A 195 2.17 8.24 12.43
N TRP A 196 0.99 8.55 11.90
CA TRP A 196 0.10 9.58 12.45
C TRP A 196 -0.98 8.92 13.28
N ASP A 197 -1.14 9.37 14.53
CA ASP A 197 -2.15 8.86 15.47
C ASP A 197 -3.06 9.99 15.94
N ALA A 198 -4.35 9.89 15.63
CA ALA A 198 -5.40 10.80 16.03
C ALA A 198 -6.53 10.05 16.74
N LYS A 199 -6.20 9.29 17.77
CA LYS A 199 -7.11 8.50 18.63
C LYS A 199 -7.81 7.37 17.87
N SER A 200 -8.92 7.68 17.15
CA SER A 200 -9.69 6.68 16.41
C SER A 200 -9.19 6.45 14.98
N TRP A 201 -8.14 7.16 14.52
CA TRP A 201 -7.55 7.00 13.19
C TRP A 201 -6.04 6.96 13.28
N ILE A 202 -5.43 5.96 12.64
CA ILE A 202 -3.97 5.80 12.57
C ILE A 202 -3.57 5.67 11.11
N GLY A 203 -2.86 6.67 10.59
CA GLY A 203 -2.29 6.68 9.25
C GLY A 203 -0.90 6.05 9.26
N ILE A 204 -0.67 5.06 8.40
CA ILE A 204 0.59 4.32 8.33
C ILE A 204 1.32 4.42 6.98
N ASP A 205 0.81 5.18 6.00
CA ASP A 205 1.56 5.50 4.79
C ASP A 205 2.64 6.54 5.11
N CYS A 206 3.85 6.09 5.40
CA CYS A 206 4.99 6.93 5.69
C CYS A 206 5.83 7.25 4.44
N GLY A 207 5.21 7.25 3.25
CA GLY A 207 5.84 7.67 2.00
C GLY A 207 6.89 6.69 1.48
N CYS A 208 6.72 5.39 1.67
CA CYS A 208 7.67 4.37 1.23
C CYS A 208 8.08 4.49 -0.25
N MET A 209 7.19 5.01 -1.08
CA MET A 209 7.44 5.22 -2.51
C MET A 209 8.35 6.41 -2.84
N LEU A 210 8.54 7.33 -1.91
CA LEU A 210 9.36 8.53 -2.15
C LEU A 210 10.81 8.16 -2.42
N PRO A 211 11.47 8.88 -3.34
CA PRO A 211 12.87 8.63 -3.65
C PRO A 211 13.75 8.86 -2.41
N GLU A 212 14.92 8.25 -2.41
CA GLU A 212 15.92 8.36 -1.34
C GLU A 212 16.36 9.82 -1.07
N LYS A 213 16.11 10.74 -1.99
CA LYS A 213 16.38 12.18 -1.83
C LYS A 213 15.32 12.92 -1.00
N GLY A 214 14.28 12.20 -0.57
CA GLY A 214 13.19 12.75 0.21
C GLY A 214 12.12 13.48 -0.63
N ASP A 215 11.13 13.99 0.07
CA ASP A 215 10.06 14.79 -0.52
C ASP A 215 10.61 16.13 -1.03
N PRO A 216 10.30 16.54 -2.28
CA PRO A 216 10.88 17.75 -2.89
C PRO A 216 10.57 19.04 -2.14
N TRP A 217 9.49 19.06 -1.33
CA TRP A 217 9.01 20.26 -0.66
C TRP A 217 9.45 20.35 0.80
N SER A 218 9.47 19.22 1.50
CA SER A 218 9.81 19.16 2.93
C SER A 218 11.19 18.57 3.20
N GLY A 219 11.83 17.92 2.21
CA GLY A 219 13.06 17.15 2.39
C GLY A 219 12.87 15.90 3.23
N ALA A 220 11.64 15.56 3.66
CA ALA A 220 11.37 14.42 4.49
C ALA A 220 11.63 13.12 3.73
N LEU A 221 12.41 12.21 4.33
CA LEU A 221 12.70 10.90 3.79
C LEU A 221 11.51 9.97 4.03
N GLY A 222 10.94 9.43 2.95
CA GLY A 222 9.91 8.42 3.04
C GLY A 222 10.49 7.08 3.51
N ARG A 223 9.68 6.30 4.21
CA ARG A 223 10.04 4.99 4.76
C ARG A 223 8.84 4.04 4.79
N LEU A 224 9.08 2.75 4.79
CA LEU A 224 8.05 1.78 5.09
C LEU A 224 7.86 1.69 6.59
N SER A 225 6.64 1.81 7.06
CA SER A 225 6.26 1.58 8.45
C SER A 225 5.57 0.23 8.62
N CYS A 226 5.72 -0.35 9.80
CA CYS A 226 4.94 -1.49 10.26
C CYS A 226 4.55 -1.26 11.73
N LEU A 227 3.26 -1.38 12.01
CA LEU A 227 2.69 -1.22 13.35
C LEU A 227 2.34 -2.58 13.94
N ARG A 228 2.85 -2.90 15.14
CA ARG A 228 2.41 -4.05 15.91
C ARG A 228 1.26 -3.64 16.83
N LEU A 229 0.10 -4.27 16.67
CA LEU A 229 -1.12 -3.85 17.36
C LEU A 229 -1.19 -4.31 18.81
N ASP A 230 -0.42 -5.32 19.18
CA ASP A 230 -0.44 -5.89 20.53
C ASP A 230 0.05 -4.90 21.62
N ASP A 231 0.98 -4.03 21.26
CA ASP A 231 1.60 -3.05 22.14
C ASP A 231 1.87 -1.69 21.46
N MET A 232 1.34 -1.51 20.25
CA MET A 232 1.49 -0.30 19.42
C MET A 232 2.94 0.05 19.08
N GLN A 233 3.83 -0.95 19.06
CA GLN A 233 5.23 -0.75 18.66
C GLN A 233 5.33 -0.51 17.15
N VAL A 234 6.10 0.51 16.76
CA VAL A 234 6.35 0.88 15.36
C VAL A 234 7.74 0.41 14.94
N PHE A 235 7.80 -0.16 13.74
CA PHE A 235 9.03 -0.51 13.04
C PHE A 235 9.08 0.32 11.75
N TYR A 236 10.27 0.83 11.43
CA TYR A 236 10.52 1.55 10.20
C TYR A 236 11.60 0.87 9.38
N SER A 237 11.50 0.92 8.06
CA SER A 237 12.58 0.47 7.20
C SER A 237 13.85 1.25 7.49
N GLU A 238 15.00 0.54 7.52
CA GLU A 238 16.31 1.16 7.58
C GLU A 238 16.62 1.86 6.26
N GLU A 239 17.06 3.12 6.33
CA GLU A 239 17.55 3.82 5.15
C GLU A 239 18.98 3.34 4.82
N PRO A 240 19.41 3.37 3.54
CA PRO A 240 20.78 3.04 3.19
C PRO A 240 21.75 3.98 3.89
N GLN A 241 22.72 3.43 4.60
CA GLN A 241 23.87 4.22 5.04
C GLN A 241 24.71 4.54 3.79
N TYR A 242 24.70 5.80 3.35
CA TYR A 242 25.43 6.29 2.18
C TYR A 242 26.96 6.38 2.40
N ASP A 243 27.47 6.02 3.57
CA ASP A 243 28.89 6.18 3.95
C ASP A 243 29.87 5.31 3.14
N ASN A 244 29.38 4.34 2.33
CA ASN A 244 30.26 3.40 1.65
C ASN A 244 30.37 3.60 0.13
N LEU A 245 29.72 4.61 -0.48
CA LEU A 245 29.81 4.82 -1.94
C LEU A 245 30.88 5.84 -2.34
N LYS A 246 31.39 6.66 -1.44
CA LYS A 246 32.46 7.62 -1.74
C LYS A 246 33.86 6.99 -1.77
N GLU A 247 34.10 5.88 -1.08
CA GLU A 247 35.41 5.23 -1.05
C GLU A 247 35.71 4.38 -2.33
N SER A 248 34.68 4.00 -3.10
CA SER A 248 34.93 3.19 -4.30
C SER A 248 35.21 4.01 -5.57
N GLU A 249 34.87 5.30 -5.61
CA GLU A 249 35.14 6.18 -6.75
C GLU A 249 36.53 6.84 -6.69
N GLU A 250 37.13 7.02 -5.50
CA GLU A 250 38.48 7.57 -5.36
C GLU A 250 39.62 6.57 -5.67
N GLN A 251 39.34 5.27 -5.73
CA GLN A 251 40.37 4.25 -6.05
C GLN A 251 40.55 3.96 -7.53
N HIS A 252 39.80 4.61 -8.42
CA HIS A 252 39.93 4.37 -9.89
C HIS A 252 40.59 5.51 -10.66
N TYR A 253 41.10 6.56 -10.00
CA TYR A 253 41.86 7.66 -10.60
C TYR A 253 43.14 7.96 -9.78
N GLY A 254 43.94 6.96 -9.58
CA GLY A 254 45.28 7.08 -9.05
C GLY A 254 46.27 6.36 -9.97
#